data_8eaf5cd4d83bdc4c368e822f484936a9
#
_entry.id   8eaf5cd4d83bdc4c368e822f484936a9
#
_cell.length_a   1.000
_cell.length_b   1.000
_cell.length_c   1.000
_cell.angle_alpha   90.00
_cell.angle_beta   90.00
_cell.angle_gamma   90.00
#
_symmetry.space_group_name_H-M   'P 1'
#
loop_
_entity.id
_entity.type
_entity.pdbx_description
1 polymer ?
#
loop_
_entity_poly.entity_id
_entity_poly.type
_entity_poly.pdbx_seq_one_letter_code
_entity_poly.pdbx_strand_id
1 'polypeptide(L)'
;MPSTSVTSRPSSATLAVTRKPGFTRILISAAVLSLSLSLAPTVAAAQARDLPDFTELVEKVGPAVVNIRTSERAKTAANGAPEMDEQMQEFLRRFGIPLPGQRRGAPRGGEDEAPQRRGIGSGFVLSADGYVMTNAHVVNGADEVFVTLTDKREFKAKIIGTDVRTDVAVLKIEAGGLPAVKIGDVGRLKVGEWVMAIGSPFGFDNSVTAGIVSAKARDTGDFLPFIQTDVAINPGNSGGPLLNMRGEVVGINSQIYSQSGGFMGISFAIPIDEAIRVSDQLRSSGKVVRGFIGVAPDDLSKEVAESIGLGKPTGAVIRSVTAGGAADKAGIEGGDVITKFDGKTIEKASDLRRVVAGLKPGAKSSVQVYRRGAYKDLSITIAEMPSDKQARAGSEPDAKAAPSSTAALGLQISEIPEAQKKELKLRAGVRVDGASGVAARAGLREGDLILSVDNVEVSSVKQFQAQLAKLEKAKVINLVVRRDDVVSFVLLRPVH
;
A
#
# COMPACT_ATOMS: atom_id res chain seq x y z
N MET A 1 -34.38 25.44 76.30
CA MET A 1 -35.37 25.34 77.42
C MET A 1 -36.28 24.21 77.16
N PRO A 2 -36.79 23.58 78.21
CA PRO A 2 -36.13 22.71 79.20
C PRO A 2 -36.79 21.30 79.10
N SER A 3 -36.30 20.32 79.61
CA SER A 3 -36.24 19.78 80.97
C SER A 3 -36.62 18.32 81.02
N THR A 4 -35.86 17.66 81.73
CA THR A 4 -36.01 16.82 82.94
C THR A 4 -36.49 15.40 82.75
N SER A 5 -35.63 14.47 83.09
CA SER A 5 -35.44 13.70 84.37
C SER A 5 -36.36 12.50 84.40
N VAL A 6 -36.08 11.33 84.97
CA VAL A 6 -35.49 10.90 86.20
C VAL A 6 -35.46 9.36 86.26
N THR A 7 -34.37 8.82 86.76
CA THR A 7 -34.11 7.64 87.54
C THR A 7 -35.13 6.45 87.67
N SER A 8 -34.56 5.21 87.57
CA SER A 8 -34.51 4.32 88.79
C SER A 8 -33.76 2.99 88.47
N ARG A 9 -32.79 2.65 89.32
CA ARG A 9 -32.34 1.25 89.58
C ARG A 9 -33.37 0.55 90.51
N PRO A 10 -33.43 -0.78 90.51
CA PRO A 10 -32.58 -1.50 91.43
C PRO A 10 -32.08 -2.92 90.99
N SER A 11 -31.06 -3.30 91.70
CA SER A 11 -30.72 -4.51 92.46
C SER A 11 -30.58 -5.88 91.81
N SER A 12 -29.36 -6.30 91.79
CA SER A 12 -28.71 -7.57 92.16
C SER A 12 -29.52 -8.89 92.18
N ALA A 13 -29.07 -9.86 91.36
CA ALA A 13 -29.00 -11.26 91.79
C ALA A 13 -27.84 -11.96 91.10
N THR A 14 -26.80 -12.33 91.91
CA THR A 14 -25.69 -13.13 91.57
C THR A 14 -26.05 -14.59 91.48
N LEU A 15 -25.98 -15.21 90.30
CA LEU A 15 -25.94 -16.65 90.13
C LEU A 15 -24.63 -17.10 89.61
N ALA A 16 -23.82 -17.73 90.43
CA ALA A 16 -22.57 -18.37 90.14
C ALA A 16 -22.85 -19.64 89.32
N VAL A 17 -22.44 -19.61 88.04
CA VAL A 17 -22.37 -20.79 87.19
C VAL A 17 -20.90 -21.16 86.98
N THR A 18 -20.50 -22.27 87.55
CA THR A 18 -19.17 -22.91 87.34
C THR A 18 -19.04 -23.38 85.91
N ARG A 19 -18.25 -22.70 85.11
CA ARG A 19 -17.88 -23.08 83.73
C ARG A 19 -16.72 -24.04 83.82
N LYS A 20 -16.90 -25.29 83.32
CA LYS A 20 -15.77 -26.15 82.91
C LYS A 20 -15.12 -25.60 81.66
N PRO A 21 -13.81 -25.29 81.64
CA PRO A 21 -13.15 -24.84 80.46
C PRO A 21 -12.62 -26.04 79.66
N GLY A 22 -13.05 -26.23 78.46
CA GLY A 22 -12.35 -27.21 77.59
C GLY A 22 -12.86 -27.36 76.18
N PHE A 23 -14.17 -27.30 75.92
CA PHE A 23 -14.62 -27.73 74.58
C PHE A 23 -14.85 -26.58 73.57
N THR A 24 -15.18 -25.42 74.04
CA THR A 24 -15.50 -24.29 73.11
C THR A 24 -14.31 -23.62 72.48
N ARG A 25 -13.11 -23.71 73.14
CA ARG A 25 -11.89 -23.13 72.60
C ARG A 25 -11.27 -23.94 71.44
N ILE A 26 -11.45 -25.27 71.43
CA ILE A 26 -10.95 -26.14 70.37
C ILE A 26 -11.75 -25.96 69.09
N LEU A 27 -13.06 -25.76 69.16
CA LEU A 27 -13.96 -25.55 68.00
C LEU A 27 -13.72 -24.17 67.34
N ILE A 28 -13.41 -23.14 68.11
CA ILE A 28 -13.15 -21.80 67.58
C ILE A 28 -11.73 -21.79 66.91
N SER A 29 -10.78 -22.49 67.44
CA SER A 29 -9.44 -22.60 66.86
C SER A 29 -9.46 -23.40 65.55
N ALA A 30 -10.26 -24.47 65.46
CA ALA A 30 -10.44 -25.25 64.22
C ALA A 30 -11.19 -24.47 63.15
N ALA A 31 -12.20 -23.64 63.52
CA ALA A 31 -12.92 -22.79 62.56
C ALA A 31 -12.07 -21.63 62.04
N VAL A 32 -11.20 -21.06 62.84
CA VAL A 32 -10.27 -20.00 62.38
C VAL A 32 -9.15 -20.58 61.51
N LEU A 33 -8.67 -21.79 61.78
CA LEU A 33 -7.66 -22.46 60.93
C LEU A 33 -8.26 -22.91 59.59
N SER A 34 -9.51 -23.37 59.55
CA SER A 34 -10.18 -23.71 58.29
C SER A 34 -10.58 -22.48 57.44
N LEU A 35 -10.86 -21.35 58.10
CA LEU A 35 -11.16 -20.09 57.37
C LEU A 35 -9.90 -19.41 56.85
N SER A 36 -8.74 -19.57 57.46
CA SER A 36 -7.46 -19.07 56.96
C SER A 36 -6.88 -19.89 55.81
N LEU A 37 -7.26 -21.16 55.68
CA LEU A 37 -6.84 -22.01 54.56
C LEU A 37 -7.65 -21.74 53.27
N SER A 38 -8.87 -21.17 53.40
CA SER A 38 -9.70 -20.81 52.23
C SER A 38 -9.42 -19.41 51.69
N LEU A 39 -8.60 -18.60 52.37
CA LEU A 39 -8.12 -17.30 51.88
C LEU A 39 -6.68 -17.31 51.36
N ALA A 40 -6.14 -18.48 51.07
CA ALA A 40 -4.91 -18.52 50.29
C ALA A 40 -5.19 -17.83 48.93
N PRO A 41 -4.50 -16.74 48.59
CA PRO A 41 -4.64 -16.17 47.25
C PRO A 41 -4.33 -17.30 46.29
N THR A 42 -5.29 -17.71 45.48
CA THR A 42 -5.00 -18.42 44.27
C THR A 42 -4.11 -17.49 43.46
N VAL A 43 -2.81 -17.67 43.58
CA VAL A 43 -1.88 -17.14 42.62
C VAL A 43 -2.34 -17.78 41.34
N ALA A 44 -3.15 -17.04 40.56
CA ALA A 44 -3.37 -17.37 39.19
C ALA A 44 -1.97 -17.36 38.60
N ALA A 45 -1.40 -18.54 38.45
CA ALA A 45 -0.19 -18.71 37.67
C ALA A 45 -0.55 -18.09 36.33
N ALA A 46 -0.06 -16.88 36.08
CA ALA A 46 -0.08 -16.32 34.75
C ALA A 46 0.57 -17.41 33.91
N GLN A 47 -0.26 -18.14 33.15
CA GLN A 47 0.28 -19.09 32.19
C GLN A 47 1.27 -18.27 31.39
N ALA A 48 2.54 -18.50 31.60
CA ALA A 48 3.58 -18.01 30.73
C ALA A 48 3.11 -18.46 29.34
N ARG A 49 2.62 -17.54 28.54
CA ARG A 49 2.30 -17.85 27.14
C ARG A 49 3.66 -18.23 26.58
N ASP A 50 3.84 -19.52 26.33
CA ASP A 50 5.05 -20.02 25.70
C ASP A 50 5.31 -19.19 24.44
N LEU A 51 6.57 -18.89 24.19
CA LEU A 51 6.97 -18.28 22.94
C LEU A 51 6.46 -19.16 21.79
N PRO A 52 6.04 -18.59 20.68
CA PRO A 52 5.52 -19.36 19.57
C PRO A 52 6.58 -20.34 19.08
N ASP A 53 6.26 -21.64 19.05
CA ASP A 53 7.06 -22.66 18.42
C ASP A 53 6.59 -22.84 16.97
N PHE A 54 7.51 -22.68 16.03
CA PHE A 54 7.24 -22.78 14.60
C PHE A 54 7.62 -24.13 14.00
N THR A 55 8.18 -25.06 14.81
CA THR A 55 8.75 -26.33 14.33
C THR A 55 7.74 -27.16 13.57
N GLU A 56 6.58 -27.45 14.16
CA GLU A 56 5.53 -28.22 13.52
C GLU A 56 5.00 -27.56 12.23
N LEU A 57 4.95 -26.22 12.20
CA LEU A 57 4.51 -25.49 11.02
C LEU A 57 5.51 -25.61 9.87
N VAL A 58 6.80 -25.56 10.17
CA VAL A 58 7.87 -25.74 9.17
C VAL A 58 7.86 -27.16 8.61
N GLU A 59 7.73 -28.17 9.46
CA GLU A 59 7.64 -29.56 9.03
C GLU A 59 6.43 -29.81 8.12
N LYS A 60 5.29 -29.19 8.44
CA LYS A 60 4.04 -29.35 7.68
C LYS A 60 4.04 -28.61 6.36
N VAL A 61 4.52 -27.37 6.32
CA VAL A 61 4.40 -26.49 5.14
C VAL A 61 5.67 -26.48 4.30
N GLY A 62 6.82 -26.73 4.91
CA GLY A 62 8.12 -26.73 4.25
C GLY A 62 8.18 -27.57 2.96
N PRO A 63 7.61 -28.77 2.90
CA PRO A 63 7.58 -29.57 1.66
C PRO A 63 6.85 -28.92 0.48
N ALA A 64 5.98 -27.94 0.73
CA ALA A 64 5.29 -27.18 -0.32
C ALA A 64 6.06 -25.94 -0.79
N VAL A 65 7.16 -25.58 -0.11
CA VAL A 65 8.03 -24.45 -0.51
C VAL A 65 9.08 -24.95 -1.49
N VAL A 66 9.35 -24.19 -2.51
CA VAL A 66 10.25 -24.58 -3.60
C VAL A 66 11.31 -23.52 -3.85
N ASN A 67 12.48 -23.98 -4.32
CA ASN A 67 13.48 -23.09 -4.89
C ASN A 67 13.17 -22.83 -6.37
N ILE A 68 13.38 -21.60 -6.81
CA ILE A 68 13.24 -21.19 -8.20
C ILE A 68 14.57 -20.66 -8.69
N ARG A 69 15.07 -21.28 -9.74
CA ARG A 69 16.29 -20.92 -10.42
C ARG A 69 15.97 -20.56 -11.86
N THR A 70 16.52 -19.44 -12.33
CA THR A 70 16.34 -18.99 -13.70
C THR A 70 17.67 -18.96 -14.43
N SER A 71 17.63 -19.20 -15.74
CA SER A 71 18.76 -19.01 -16.63
C SER A 71 18.35 -18.07 -17.77
N GLU A 72 19.26 -17.19 -18.13
CA GLU A 72 19.14 -16.29 -19.26
C GLU A 72 20.35 -16.49 -20.18
N ARG A 73 20.12 -16.72 -21.48
CA ARG A 73 21.19 -16.76 -22.46
C ARG A 73 21.74 -15.37 -22.65
N ALA A 74 23.04 -15.20 -22.49
CA ALA A 74 23.68 -13.93 -22.78
C ALA A 74 23.39 -13.57 -24.25
N LYS A 75 22.54 -12.59 -24.48
CA LYS A 75 22.41 -11.95 -25.77
C LYS A 75 23.73 -11.18 -26.01
N THR A 76 24.61 -11.71 -26.86
CA THR A 76 25.77 -10.97 -27.30
C THR A 76 25.29 -9.79 -28.15
N ALA A 77 25.31 -8.60 -27.56
CA ALA A 77 25.16 -7.37 -28.32
C ALA A 77 26.30 -7.31 -29.33
N ALA A 78 26.03 -6.85 -30.55
CA ALA A 78 26.99 -6.74 -31.66
C ALA A 78 28.23 -5.89 -31.33
N ASN A 79 28.36 -5.33 -30.16
CA ASN A 79 29.47 -4.51 -29.65
C ASN A 79 30.04 -4.95 -28.29
N GLY A 80 30.04 -6.23 -27.99
CA GLY A 80 30.94 -6.83 -27.00
C GLY A 80 30.75 -6.49 -25.52
N ALA A 81 29.73 -5.75 -25.10
CA ALA A 81 29.36 -5.55 -23.71
C ALA A 81 27.94 -6.11 -23.47
N PRO A 82 27.72 -6.98 -22.47
CA PRO A 82 26.38 -7.42 -22.12
C PRO A 82 25.59 -6.24 -21.55
N GLU A 83 24.57 -5.78 -22.26
CA GLU A 83 23.58 -4.85 -21.69
C GLU A 83 22.78 -5.58 -20.63
N MET A 84 22.87 -5.09 -19.41
CA MET A 84 22.08 -5.55 -18.30
C MET A 84 20.76 -4.78 -18.28
N ASP A 85 19.63 -5.48 -18.22
CA ASP A 85 18.31 -4.90 -18.13
C ASP A 85 18.24 -3.91 -16.94
N GLU A 86 17.66 -2.74 -17.17
CA GLU A 86 17.51 -1.69 -16.15
C GLU A 86 16.83 -2.23 -14.87
N GLN A 87 15.88 -3.15 -15.01
CA GLN A 87 15.18 -3.76 -13.89
C GLN A 87 16.12 -4.66 -13.06
N MET A 88 17.00 -5.41 -13.69
CA MET A 88 18.00 -6.23 -13.00
C MET A 88 19.08 -5.35 -12.35
N GLN A 89 19.46 -4.23 -12.99
CA GLN A 89 20.36 -3.26 -12.37
C GLN A 89 19.73 -2.62 -11.13
N GLU A 90 18.44 -2.26 -11.20
CA GLU A 90 17.70 -1.71 -10.09
C GLU A 90 17.51 -2.73 -8.96
N PHE A 91 17.24 -3.99 -9.31
CA PHE A 91 17.18 -5.09 -8.36
C PHE A 91 18.51 -5.27 -7.62
N LEU A 92 19.64 -5.38 -8.36
CA LEU A 92 20.97 -5.53 -7.76
C LEU A 92 21.36 -4.30 -6.92
N ARG A 93 21.00 -3.08 -7.38
CA ARG A 93 21.20 -1.85 -6.61
C ARG A 93 20.36 -1.83 -5.33
N ARG A 94 19.11 -2.29 -5.42
CA ARG A 94 18.15 -2.34 -4.31
C ARG A 94 18.59 -3.30 -3.20
N PHE A 95 19.29 -4.37 -3.57
CA PHE A 95 19.84 -5.37 -2.65
C PHE A 95 21.33 -5.19 -2.33
N GLY A 96 21.95 -4.08 -2.78
CA GLY A 96 23.37 -3.80 -2.50
C GLY A 96 24.35 -4.80 -3.11
N ILE A 97 23.91 -5.58 -4.12
CA ILE A 97 24.76 -6.55 -4.83
C ILE A 97 25.62 -5.80 -5.85
N PRO A 98 26.96 -5.94 -5.81
CA PRO A 98 27.83 -5.25 -6.75
C PRO A 98 27.52 -5.63 -8.21
N LEU A 99 27.38 -4.61 -9.07
CA LEU A 99 27.15 -4.81 -10.50
C LEU A 99 28.30 -5.59 -11.12
N PRO A 100 28.04 -6.69 -11.89
CA PRO A 100 29.07 -7.41 -12.63
C PRO A 100 29.65 -6.47 -13.71
N GLY A 101 30.91 -6.15 -13.61
CA GLY A 101 31.61 -5.30 -14.59
C GLY A 101 32.64 -4.33 -13.99
N GLN A 102 32.68 -4.13 -12.68
CA GLN A 102 33.69 -3.25 -12.05
C GLN A 102 34.98 -3.95 -11.58
N ARG A 103 35.16 -5.23 -11.87
CA ARG A 103 36.44 -5.88 -11.60
C ARG A 103 37.36 -5.73 -12.81
N ARG A 104 38.26 -4.78 -12.76
CA ARG A 104 39.45 -4.71 -13.63
C ARG A 104 40.36 -5.90 -13.29
N GLY A 105 40.63 -6.74 -14.30
CA GLY A 105 41.81 -7.61 -14.34
C GLY A 105 41.63 -9.02 -13.74
N ALA A 106 41.17 -9.98 -14.55
CA ALA A 106 41.58 -11.37 -14.46
C ALA A 106 41.78 -11.94 -15.88
N PRO A 107 42.78 -12.82 -16.11
CA PRO A 107 43.17 -13.29 -17.45
C PRO A 107 42.10 -14.21 -18.06
N ARG A 108 41.84 -13.99 -19.35
CA ARG A 108 41.07 -14.92 -20.20
C ARG A 108 41.85 -16.21 -20.39
N GLY A 109 41.29 -17.30 -19.95
CA GLY A 109 41.74 -18.64 -20.30
C GLY A 109 40.58 -19.62 -20.13
N GLY A 110 40.11 -20.24 -21.23
CA GLY A 110 39.11 -21.29 -21.27
C GLY A 110 37.93 -20.96 -22.16
N GLU A 111 37.86 -21.68 -23.25
CA GLU A 111 36.78 -21.69 -24.23
C GLU A 111 35.48 -22.24 -23.59
N ASP A 112 34.34 -21.74 -24.09
CA ASP A 112 33.01 -22.33 -24.02
C ASP A 112 32.27 -22.35 -22.67
N GLU A 113 31.67 -21.21 -22.36
CA GLU A 113 30.27 -21.11 -21.91
C GLU A 113 29.98 -19.62 -21.70
N ALA A 114 29.04 -19.07 -22.44
CA ALA A 114 28.56 -17.72 -22.24
C ALA A 114 28.05 -17.60 -20.77
N PRO A 115 28.40 -16.54 -20.01
CA PRO A 115 28.02 -16.42 -18.62
C PRO A 115 26.50 -16.43 -18.49
N GLN A 116 25.96 -17.56 -18.00
CA GLN A 116 24.54 -17.69 -17.68
C GLN A 116 24.24 -16.81 -16.48
N ARG A 117 23.39 -15.83 -16.65
CA ARG A 117 22.82 -15.06 -15.53
C ARG A 117 21.84 -15.99 -14.80
N ARG A 118 22.01 -16.13 -13.49
CA ARG A 118 21.14 -16.94 -12.65
C ARG A 118 20.40 -16.04 -11.68
N GLY A 119 19.07 -15.93 -11.84
CA GLY A 119 18.18 -15.44 -10.79
C GLY A 119 17.88 -16.57 -9.82
N ILE A 120 17.75 -16.26 -8.54
CA ILE A 120 17.39 -17.19 -7.47
C ILE A 120 16.25 -16.58 -6.66
N GLY A 121 15.22 -17.37 -6.43
CA GLY A 121 14.08 -17.01 -5.59
C GLY A 121 13.42 -18.24 -5.00
N SER A 122 12.34 -18.01 -4.31
CA SER A 122 11.47 -19.04 -3.74
C SER A 122 10.09 -19.02 -4.39
N GLY A 123 9.35 -20.07 -4.18
CA GLY A 123 7.94 -20.17 -4.51
C GLY A 123 7.25 -21.17 -3.61
N PHE A 124 5.99 -21.43 -3.89
CA PHE A 124 5.24 -22.47 -3.18
C PHE A 124 4.24 -23.12 -4.12
N VAL A 125 4.00 -24.41 -3.86
CA VAL A 125 3.03 -25.23 -4.61
C VAL A 125 1.63 -24.77 -4.25
N LEU A 126 0.91 -24.24 -5.24
CA LEU A 126 -0.47 -23.77 -5.09
C LEU A 126 -1.48 -24.91 -5.14
N SER A 127 -1.21 -25.92 -5.96
CA SER A 127 -2.11 -27.07 -6.14
C SER A 127 -1.33 -28.34 -6.48
N ALA A 128 -1.90 -29.48 -6.09
CA ALA A 128 -1.23 -30.79 -6.18
C ALA A 128 -0.92 -31.25 -7.62
N ASP A 129 -1.51 -30.61 -8.62
CA ASP A 129 -1.26 -30.85 -10.06
C ASP A 129 -0.06 -30.06 -10.61
N GLY A 130 0.68 -29.31 -9.78
CA GLY A 130 1.94 -28.70 -10.15
C GLY A 130 1.89 -27.21 -10.51
N TYR A 131 0.86 -26.49 -10.12
CA TYR A 131 0.91 -25.02 -10.16
C TYR A 131 1.76 -24.50 -9.00
N VAL A 132 2.67 -23.58 -9.33
CA VAL A 132 3.57 -22.92 -8.38
C VAL A 132 3.40 -21.41 -8.50
N MET A 133 3.37 -20.76 -7.37
CA MET A 133 3.29 -19.29 -7.27
C MET A 133 4.62 -18.73 -6.79
N THR A 134 5.01 -17.59 -7.37
CA THR A 134 6.21 -16.83 -7.01
C THR A 134 6.06 -15.35 -7.39
N ASN A 135 7.11 -14.55 -7.22
CA ASN A 135 7.13 -13.19 -7.72
C ASN A 135 7.44 -13.09 -9.21
N ALA A 136 6.87 -12.09 -9.87
CA ALA A 136 7.12 -11.83 -11.28
C ALA A 136 8.59 -11.47 -11.53
N HIS A 137 9.22 -10.67 -10.66
CA HIS A 137 10.62 -10.27 -10.79
C HIS A 137 11.60 -11.46 -10.71
N VAL A 138 11.22 -12.57 -10.07
CA VAL A 138 12.04 -13.79 -9.99
C VAL A 138 12.18 -14.47 -11.37
N VAL A 139 11.15 -14.38 -12.20
CA VAL A 139 11.08 -15.13 -13.47
C VAL A 139 11.03 -14.23 -14.72
N ASN A 140 10.96 -12.92 -14.53
CA ASN A 140 10.88 -11.98 -15.64
C ASN A 140 12.20 -11.96 -16.45
N GLY A 141 12.08 -12.08 -17.78
CA GLY A 141 13.24 -12.11 -18.67
C GLY A 141 13.99 -13.44 -18.73
N ALA A 142 13.55 -14.46 -17.97
CA ALA A 142 14.17 -15.78 -17.98
C ALA A 142 13.84 -16.55 -19.27
N ASP A 143 14.86 -17.14 -19.89
CA ASP A 143 14.69 -18.10 -20.99
C ASP A 143 14.24 -19.46 -20.48
N GLU A 144 14.74 -19.87 -19.32
CA GLU A 144 14.37 -21.12 -18.67
C GLU A 144 14.18 -20.92 -17.16
N VAL A 145 13.18 -21.61 -16.61
CA VAL A 145 12.86 -21.62 -15.19
C VAL A 145 12.89 -23.04 -14.69
N PHE A 146 13.59 -23.27 -13.60
CA PHE A 146 13.68 -24.56 -12.91
C PHE A 146 13.10 -24.42 -11.50
N VAL A 147 12.28 -25.39 -11.12
CA VAL A 147 11.70 -25.50 -9.79
C VAL A 147 12.28 -26.75 -9.12
N THR A 148 12.93 -26.54 -7.98
CA THR A 148 13.51 -27.62 -7.18
C THR A 148 12.69 -27.78 -5.89
N LEU A 149 12.19 -28.98 -5.65
CA LEU A 149 11.46 -29.34 -4.44
C LEU A 149 12.42 -29.64 -3.28
N THR A 150 11.90 -29.67 -2.07
CA THR A 150 12.69 -30.01 -0.86
C THR A 150 13.25 -31.43 -0.89
N ASP A 151 12.60 -32.38 -1.62
CA ASP A 151 13.10 -33.71 -1.86
C ASP A 151 14.16 -33.79 -2.98
N LYS A 152 14.65 -32.65 -3.46
CA LYS A 152 15.69 -32.49 -4.50
C LYS A 152 15.26 -32.83 -5.93
N ARG A 153 14.00 -33.16 -6.17
CA ARG A 153 13.49 -33.28 -7.55
C ARG A 153 13.47 -31.89 -8.20
N GLU A 154 14.05 -31.82 -9.39
CA GLU A 154 14.07 -30.60 -10.20
C GLU A 154 13.18 -30.79 -11.44
N PHE A 155 12.40 -29.77 -11.73
CA PHE A 155 11.49 -29.71 -12.87
C PHE A 155 11.72 -28.44 -13.68
N LYS A 156 11.75 -28.58 -15.01
CA LYS A 156 11.65 -27.42 -15.88
C LYS A 156 10.21 -26.90 -15.80
N ALA A 157 10.05 -25.64 -15.44
CA ALA A 157 8.74 -25.02 -15.29
C ALA A 157 8.35 -24.23 -16.54
N LYS A 158 7.07 -24.27 -16.86
CA LYS A 158 6.46 -23.40 -17.87
C LYS A 158 5.90 -22.17 -17.16
N ILE A 159 6.25 -20.96 -17.60
CA ILE A 159 5.61 -19.74 -17.16
C ILE A 159 4.20 -19.69 -17.77
N ILE A 160 3.17 -19.76 -16.93
CA ILE A 160 1.77 -19.63 -17.33
C ILE A 160 1.41 -18.17 -17.58
N GLY A 161 1.93 -17.29 -16.72
CA GLY A 161 1.81 -15.85 -16.89
C GLY A 161 2.49 -15.09 -15.76
N THR A 162 2.76 -13.84 -16.02
CA THR A 162 3.38 -12.89 -15.06
C THR A 162 2.59 -11.59 -15.05
N ASP A 163 2.51 -10.99 -13.89
CA ASP A 163 1.97 -9.65 -13.72
C ASP A 163 2.96 -8.78 -12.93
N VAL A 164 3.67 -7.93 -13.66
CA VAL A 164 4.72 -7.08 -13.09
C VAL A 164 4.17 -6.07 -12.09
N ARG A 165 2.93 -5.58 -12.30
CA ARG A 165 2.33 -4.55 -11.43
C ARG A 165 1.98 -5.07 -10.03
N THR A 166 1.60 -6.33 -9.90
CA THR A 166 1.36 -6.98 -8.61
C THR A 166 2.52 -7.86 -8.19
N ASP A 167 3.56 -7.95 -9.01
CA ASP A 167 4.73 -8.79 -8.78
C ASP A 167 4.39 -10.26 -8.51
N VAL A 168 3.41 -10.81 -9.25
CA VAL A 168 2.96 -12.21 -9.13
C VAL A 168 3.23 -12.97 -10.41
N ALA A 169 3.76 -14.17 -10.30
CA ALA A 169 3.92 -15.13 -11.40
C ALA A 169 3.33 -16.48 -11.05
N VAL A 170 2.80 -17.15 -12.06
CA VAL A 170 2.30 -18.53 -11.97
C VAL A 170 3.11 -19.42 -12.92
N LEU A 171 3.65 -20.47 -12.36
CA LEU A 171 4.41 -21.49 -13.07
C LEU A 171 3.64 -22.81 -13.08
N LYS A 172 3.95 -23.68 -14.05
CA LYS A 172 3.44 -25.05 -14.11
C LYS A 172 4.61 -26.02 -14.28
N ILE A 173 4.69 -27.00 -13.40
CA ILE A 173 5.61 -28.13 -13.50
C ILE A 173 4.84 -29.42 -13.80
N GLU A 174 5.44 -30.32 -14.55
CA GLU A 174 4.86 -31.63 -14.90
C GLU A 174 5.11 -32.63 -13.76
N ALA A 175 4.36 -32.43 -12.68
CA ALA A 175 4.38 -33.32 -11.51
C ALA A 175 2.98 -33.37 -10.88
N GLY A 176 2.67 -34.48 -10.26
CA GLY A 176 1.39 -34.68 -9.57
C GLY A 176 1.58 -35.19 -8.14
N GLY A 177 0.53 -35.07 -7.34
CA GLY A 177 0.56 -35.51 -5.94
C GLY A 177 1.46 -34.67 -5.05
N LEU A 178 1.70 -33.42 -5.44
CA LEU A 178 2.57 -32.49 -4.70
C LEU A 178 1.88 -31.99 -3.42
N PRO A 179 2.65 -31.78 -2.35
CA PRO A 179 2.14 -31.07 -1.18
C PRO A 179 1.80 -29.62 -1.58
N ALA A 180 0.55 -29.21 -1.37
CA ALA A 180 0.09 -27.87 -1.68
C ALA A 180 -0.14 -27.08 -0.39
N VAL A 181 0.07 -25.77 -0.45
CA VAL A 181 -0.18 -24.88 0.68
C VAL A 181 -1.68 -24.70 0.93
N LYS A 182 -2.01 -24.32 2.16
CA LYS A 182 -3.35 -23.90 2.54
C LYS A 182 -3.46 -22.37 2.47
N ILE A 183 -4.44 -21.86 1.76
CA ILE A 183 -4.67 -20.41 1.62
C ILE A 183 -5.42 -19.90 2.84
N GLY A 184 -4.91 -18.82 3.42
CA GLY A 184 -5.51 -18.13 4.57
C GLY A 184 -6.40 -16.97 4.15
N ASP A 185 -7.07 -16.40 5.16
CA ASP A 185 -7.95 -15.24 5.02
C ASP A 185 -7.24 -13.98 5.56
N VAL A 186 -6.83 -13.07 4.64
CA VAL A 186 -6.15 -11.80 4.99
C VAL A 186 -7.09 -10.87 5.78
N GLY A 187 -8.40 -10.98 5.58
CA GLY A 187 -9.39 -10.19 6.31
C GLY A 187 -9.32 -10.45 7.83
N ARG A 188 -9.04 -11.69 8.22
CA ARG A 188 -8.93 -12.12 9.62
C ARG A 188 -7.57 -11.82 10.26
N LEU A 189 -6.54 -11.56 9.45
CA LEU A 189 -5.19 -11.24 9.93
C LEU A 189 -5.21 -9.91 10.70
N LYS A 190 -4.56 -9.86 11.86
CA LYS A 190 -4.51 -8.66 12.72
C LYS A 190 -3.08 -8.16 12.88
N VAL A 191 -2.92 -6.86 13.05
CA VAL A 191 -1.64 -6.25 13.47
C VAL A 191 -1.26 -6.81 14.84
N GLY A 192 0.02 -7.19 14.98
CA GLY A 192 0.56 -7.86 16.16
C GLY A 192 0.47 -9.39 16.13
N GLU A 193 -0.21 -10.01 15.15
CA GLU A 193 -0.19 -11.47 14.98
C GLU A 193 1.19 -11.95 14.53
N TRP A 194 1.63 -13.09 15.05
CA TRP A 194 2.83 -13.78 14.61
C TRP A 194 2.65 -14.30 13.19
N VAL A 195 3.68 -14.08 12.39
CA VAL A 195 3.80 -14.58 11.02
C VAL A 195 5.21 -15.10 10.77
N MET A 196 5.33 -15.99 9.79
CA MET A 196 6.57 -16.65 9.44
C MET A 196 6.75 -16.66 7.93
N ALA A 197 7.96 -16.34 7.47
CA ALA A 197 8.35 -16.53 6.08
C ALA A 197 9.17 -17.81 5.94
N ILE A 198 8.89 -18.57 4.90
CA ILE A 198 9.73 -19.69 4.48
C ILE A 198 10.24 -19.41 3.08
N GLY A 199 11.54 -19.57 2.89
CA GLY A 199 12.20 -19.52 1.58
C GLY A 199 13.10 -20.73 1.38
N SER A 200 13.52 -20.93 0.14
CA SER A 200 14.50 -21.97 -0.24
C SER A 200 15.61 -21.35 -1.10
N PRO A 201 16.43 -20.45 -0.51
CA PRO A 201 17.36 -19.60 -1.27
C PRO A 201 18.45 -20.37 -2.00
N PHE A 202 18.86 -21.54 -1.49
CA PHE A 202 19.98 -22.30 -2.04
C PHE A 202 19.57 -23.66 -2.63
N GLY A 203 18.27 -23.96 -2.65
CA GLY A 203 17.73 -25.19 -3.24
C GLY A 203 17.95 -26.47 -2.41
N PHE A 204 18.35 -26.34 -1.13
CA PHE A 204 18.60 -27.48 -0.25
C PHE A 204 17.64 -27.49 0.93
N ASP A 205 17.84 -26.58 1.87
CA ASP A 205 17.06 -26.50 3.08
C ASP A 205 16.24 -25.21 3.10
N ASN A 206 15.09 -25.28 3.75
CA ASN A 206 14.24 -24.12 3.94
C ASN A 206 14.90 -23.16 4.94
N SER A 207 14.94 -21.88 4.59
CA SER A 207 15.27 -20.79 5.50
C SER A 207 13.98 -20.23 6.09
N VAL A 208 13.93 -20.13 7.40
CA VAL A 208 12.75 -19.67 8.14
C VAL A 208 13.06 -18.40 8.90
N THR A 209 12.22 -17.42 8.78
CA THR A 209 12.27 -16.19 9.59
C THR A 209 10.89 -15.88 10.14
N ALA A 210 10.79 -15.36 11.36
CA ALA A 210 9.54 -15.06 12.03
C ALA A 210 9.52 -13.63 12.57
N GLY A 211 8.33 -13.11 12.71
CA GLY A 211 8.06 -11.76 13.22
C GLY A 211 6.56 -11.54 13.36
N ILE A 212 6.14 -10.31 13.35
CA ILE A 212 4.73 -9.93 13.49
C ILE A 212 4.22 -9.11 12.29
N VAL A 213 2.94 -9.09 12.12
CA VAL A 213 2.26 -8.13 11.25
C VAL A 213 2.39 -6.74 11.87
N SER A 214 3.17 -5.86 11.26
CA SER A 214 3.40 -4.49 11.74
C SER A 214 2.33 -3.53 11.27
N ALA A 215 1.79 -3.72 10.04
CA ALA A 215 0.68 -2.95 9.47
C ALA A 215 -0.02 -3.72 8.35
N LYS A 216 -1.26 -3.30 8.04
CA LYS A 216 -2.03 -3.82 6.89
C LYS A 216 -2.34 -2.68 5.93
N ALA A 217 -2.56 -3.03 4.67
CA ALA A 217 -2.93 -2.07 3.61
C ALA A 217 -1.95 -0.90 3.47
N ARG A 218 -0.63 -1.19 3.59
CA ARG A 218 0.41 -0.19 3.35
C ARG A 218 0.46 0.14 1.87
N ASP A 219 0.34 1.42 1.60
CA ASP A 219 0.51 1.98 0.27
C ASP A 219 1.97 2.37 0.06
N THR A 220 2.60 1.78 -0.92
CA THR A 220 3.98 2.12 -1.35
C THR A 220 3.98 2.93 -2.64
N GLY A 221 2.79 3.41 -3.09
CA GLY A 221 2.58 4.06 -4.38
C GLY A 221 2.12 3.09 -5.47
N ASP A 222 2.17 1.79 -5.22
CA ASP A 222 1.76 0.72 -6.11
C ASP A 222 0.25 0.42 -6.00
N PHE A 223 -0.23 -0.53 -6.83
CA PHE A 223 -1.63 -0.95 -6.83
C PHE A 223 -2.01 -1.87 -5.65
N LEU A 224 -1.03 -2.29 -4.83
CA LEU A 224 -1.19 -3.31 -3.80
C LEU A 224 -1.27 -2.72 -2.38
N PRO A 225 -2.21 -3.20 -1.57
CA PRO A 225 -2.26 -2.89 -0.15
C PRO A 225 -1.36 -3.86 0.64
N PHE A 226 -0.04 -3.69 0.58
CA PHE A 226 0.94 -4.61 1.19
C PHE A 226 0.66 -4.91 2.67
N ILE A 227 0.97 -6.14 3.07
CA ILE A 227 1.14 -6.52 4.47
C ILE A 227 2.56 -6.13 4.87
N GLN A 228 2.70 -5.25 5.85
CA GLN A 228 4.00 -4.90 6.42
C GLN A 228 4.30 -5.81 7.60
N THR A 229 5.53 -6.33 7.67
CA THR A 229 6.02 -7.17 8.78
C THR A 229 7.44 -6.76 9.18
N ASP A 230 7.91 -7.25 10.30
CA ASP A 230 9.31 -7.22 10.71
C ASP A 230 10.03 -8.55 10.50
N VAL A 231 9.41 -9.45 9.75
CA VAL A 231 10.02 -10.72 9.32
C VAL A 231 11.24 -10.41 8.44
N ALA A 232 12.37 -10.99 8.76
CA ALA A 232 13.60 -10.74 8.01
C ALA A 232 13.54 -11.39 6.63
N ILE A 233 13.44 -10.57 5.59
CA ILE A 233 13.48 -10.98 4.19
C ILE A 233 14.86 -10.61 3.62
N ASN A 234 15.51 -11.59 3.00
CA ASN A 234 16.79 -11.46 2.32
C ASN A 234 16.68 -12.08 0.91
N PRO A 235 17.65 -11.80 0.01
CA PRO A 235 17.68 -12.43 -1.31
C PRO A 235 17.53 -13.94 -1.24
N GLY A 236 16.59 -14.47 -2.01
CA GLY A 236 16.20 -15.87 -2.03
C GLY A 236 14.91 -16.21 -1.30
N ASN A 237 14.45 -15.40 -0.34
CA ASN A 237 13.14 -15.57 0.29
C ASN A 237 11.98 -14.95 -0.53
N SER A 238 12.30 -14.06 -1.48
CA SER A 238 11.31 -13.45 -2.38
C SER A 238 10.56 -14.53 -3.17
N GLY A 239 9.24 -14.42 -3.26
CA GLY A 239 8.32 -15.38 -3.87
C GLY A 239 7.88 -16.52 -2.93
N GLY A 240 8.55 -16.71 -1.80
CA GLY A 240 8.14 -17.66 -0.78
C GLY A 240 6.90 -17.21 0.02
N PRO A 241 6.21 -18.13 0.71
CA PRO A 241 5.01 -17.83 1.45
C PRO A 241 5.28 -17.07 2.76
N LEU A 242 4.39 -16.14 3.09
CA LEU A 242 4.19 -15.61 4.44
C LEU A 242 3.04 -16.38 5.07
N LEU A 243 3.28 -17.01 6.21
CA LEU A 243 2.36 -17.91 6.89
C LEU A 243 1.86 -17.31 8.21
N ASN A 244 0.62 -17.59 8.57
CA ASN A 244 0.12 -17.37 9.92
C ASN A 244 0.41 -18.61 10.82
N MET A 245 0.08 -18.49 12.12
CA MET A 245 0.28 -19.57 13.10
C MET A 245 -0.60 -20.82 12.89
N ARG A 246 -1.49 -20.81 11.90
CA ARG A 246 -2.28 -21.99 11.47
C ARG A 246 -1.67 -22.74 10.29
N GLY A 247 -0.50 -22.27 9.82
CA GLY A 247 0.15 -22.79 8.61
C GLY A 247 -0.56 -22.43 7.31
N GLU A 248 -1.33 -21.35 7.32
CA GLU A 248 -2.04 -20.84 6.15
C GLU A 248 -1.24 -19.70 5.53
N VAL A 249 -1.10 -19.69 4.21
CA VAL A 249 -0.45 -18.60 3.48
C VAL A 249 -1.34 -17.37 3.52
N VAL A 250 -0.82 -16.27 4.03
CA VAL A 250 -1.49 -14.96 4.11
C VAL A 250 -0.87 -13.94 3.16
N GLY A 251 0.32 -14.23 2.61
CA GLY A 251 0.98 -13.36 1.64
C GLY A 251 2.13 -14.03 0.92
N ILE A 252 2.70 -13.31 -0.07
CA ILE A 252 3.92 -13.65 -0.79
C ILE A 252 4.99 -12.65 -0.37
N ASN A 253 6.13 -13.11 0.12
CA ASN A 253 7.25 -12.23 0.44
C ASN A 253 7.77 -11.59 -0.84
N SER A 254 7.83 -10.26 -0.92
CA SER A 254 8.17 -9.56 -2.16
C SER A 254 9.36 -8.63 -1.98
N GLN A 255 9.26 -7.62 -1.12
CA GLN A 255 10.26 -6.56 -1.05
C GLN A 255 10.54 -6.11 0.39
N ILE A 256 11.65 -5.40 0.57
CA ILE A 256 12.01 -4.74 1.82
C ILE A 256 12.09 -3.22 1.60
N TYR A 257 11.86 -2.46 2.67
CA TYR A 257 12.29 -1.06 2.70
C TYR A 257 13.75 -1.02 3.14
N SER A 258 14.65 -0.60 2.25
CA SER A 258 16.08 -0.61 2.53
C SER A 258 16.80 0.57 1.90
N GLN A 259 17.74 1.15 2.64
CA GLN A 259 18.68 2.16 2.14
C GLN A 259 20.03 1.54 1.79
N SER A 260 20.34 0.38 2.38
CA SER A 260 21.63 -0.31 2.23
C SER A 260 21.56 -1.60 1.40
N GLY A 261 20.34 -2.00 0.97
CA GLY A 261 20.10 -3.26 0.26
C GLY A 261 19.84 -4.47 1.18
N GLY A 262 20.10 -4.35 2.49
CA GLY A 262 19.81 -5.39 3.50
C GLY A 262 18.53 -5.10 4.28
N PHE A 263 18.03 -6.11 4.98
CA PHE A 263 16.87 -5.98 5.86
C PHE A 263 17.14 -4.97 7.00
N MET A 264 16.20 -4.02 7.16
CA MET A 264 16.27 -2.94 8.16
C MET A 264 15.01 -2.89 9.05
N GLY A 265 14.36 -4.04 9.30
CA GLY A 265 13.20 -4.12 10.16
C GLY A 265 11.86 -3.89 9.45
N ILE A 266 11.82 -3.69 8.13
CA ILE A 266 10.59 -3.47 7.36
C ILE A 266 10.60 -4.36 6.13
N SER A 267 9.61 -5.25 6.06
CA SER A 267 9.34 -6.12 4.91
C SER A 267 7.91 -5.96 4.45
N PHE A 268 7.69 -6.23 3.17
CA PHE A 268 6.38 -6.17 2.53
C PHE A 268 6.05 -7.50 1.87
N ALA A 269 4.83 -7.98 2.12
CA ALA A 269 4.27 -9.13 1.47
C ALA A 269 3.01 -8.76 0.69
N ILE A 270 2.86 -9.36 -0.49
CA ILE A 270 1.67 -9.25 -1.34
C ILE A 270 0.56 -10.03 -0.64
N PRO A 271 -0.61 -9.44 -0.35
CA PRO A 271 -1.73 -10.17 0.22
C PRO A 271 -2.15 -11.36 -0.64
N ILE A 272 -2.41 -12.51 -0.01
CA ILE A 272 -2.67 -13.75 -0.75
C ILE A 272 -3.99 -13.72 -1.53
N ASP A 273 -5.00 -13.01 -1.06
CA ASP A 273 -6.27 -12.80 -1.77
C ASP A 273 -6.06 -12.07 -3.10
N GLU A 274 -5.21 -11.06 -3.13
CA GLU A 274 -4.82 -10.37 -4.37
C GLU A 274 -4.02 -11.30 -5.29
N ALA A 275 -3.07 -12.05 -4.74
CA ALA A 275 -2.25 -12.98 -5.51
C ALA A 275 -3.10 -14.11 -6.14
N ILE A 276 -4.08 -14.66 -5.43
CA ILE A 276 -5.00 -15.67 -5.97
C ILE A 276 -5.85 -15.07 -7.09
N ARG A 277 -6.41 -13.87 -6.91
CA ARG A 277 -7.19 -13.19 -7.95
C ARG A 277 -6.38 -12.98 -9.23
N VAL A 278 -5.10 -12.62 -9.11
CA VAL A 278 -4.17 -12.49 -10.23
C VAL A 278 -3.87 -13.87 -10.85
N SER A 279 -3.56 -14.86 -10.02
CA SER A 279 -3.29 -16.23 -10.44
C SER A 279 -4.42 -16.84 -11.28
N ASP A 280 -5.67 -16.65 -10.87
CA ASP A 280 -6.84 -17.17 -11.60
C ASP A 280 -6.96 -16.55 -12.99
N GLN A 281 -6.66 -15.25 -13.13
CA GLN A 281 -6.64 -14.59 -14.43
C GLN A 281 -5.46 -15.07 -15.30
N LEU A 282 -4.27 -15.20 -14.72
CA LEU A 282 -3.10 -15.71 -15.43
C LEU A 282 -3.32 -17.14 -15.92
N ARG A 283 -3.94 -18.01 -15.10
CA ARG A 283 -4.25 -19.39 -15.48
C ARG A 283 -5.31 -19.47 -16.57
N SER A 284 -6.30 -18.60 -16.57
CA SER A 284 -7.41 -18.61 -17.53
C SER A 284 -7.08 -17.96 -18.87
N SER A 285 -6.30 -16.87 -18.88
CA SER A 285 -6.07 -16.02 -20.06
C SER A 285 -4.62 -15.64 -20.32
N GLY A 286 -3.69 -16.03 -19.45
CA GLY A 286 -2.27 -15.66 -19.56
C GLY A 286 -1.97 -14.21 -19.24
N LYS A 287 -2.97 -13.38 -18.97
CA LYS A 287 -2.81 -11.94 -18.69
C LYS A 287 -3.79 -11.47 -17.62
N VAL A 288 -3.44 -10.38 -16.94
CA VAL A 288 -4.32 -9.72 -15.98
C VAL A 288 -4.97 -8.52 -16.65
N VAL A 289 -6.29 -8.51 -16.65
CA VAL A 289 -7.09 -7.41 -17.19
C VAL A 289 -7.54 -6.52 -16.04
N ARG A 290 -7.28 -5.21 -16.16
CA ARG A 290 -7.64 -4.22 -15.14
C ARG A 290 -8.53 -3.13 -15.71
N GLY A 291 -9.47 -2.68 -14.88
CA GLY A 291 -10.22 -1.48 -15.15
C GLY A 291 -9.30 -0.24 -15.10
N PHE A 292 -9.62 0.72 -15.95
CA PHE A 292 -8.90 1.98 -16.07
C PHE A 292 -9.88 3.12 -16.37
N ILE A 293 -9.63 4.30 -15.83
CA ILE A 293 -10.46 5.47 -16.11
C ILE A 293 -9.70 6.66 -16.70
N GLY A 294 -8.36 6.60 -16.67
CA GLY A 294 -7.52 7.66 -17.25
C GLY A 294 -7.44 8.92 -16.38
N VAL A 295 -7.18 8.75 -15.10
CA VAL A 295 -6.92 9.86 -14.17
C VAL A 295 -5.62 9.63 -13.41
N ALA A 296 -4.99 10.72 -12.95
CA ALA A 296 -3.91 10.70 -11.97
C ALA A 296 -4.46 11.14 -10.60
N PRO A 297 -4.80 10.20 -9.72
CA PRO A 297 -5.29 10.53 -8.40
C PRO A 297 -4.15 10.78 -7.42
N ASP A 298 -4.36 11.69 -6.47
CA ASP A 298 -3.47 12.00 -5.34
C ASP A 298 -4.26 12.09 -4.04
N ASP A 299 -3.57 12.05 -2.91
CA ASP A 299 -4.20 12.15 -1.60
C ASP A 299 -4.59 13.61 -1.31
N LEU A 300 -5.73 13.77 -0.64
CA LEU A 300 -6.25 15.07 -0.25
C LEU A 300 -5.68 15.49 1.11
N SER A 301 -4.93 16.60 1.16
CA SER A 301 -4.45 17.12 2.44
C SER A 301 -5.59 17.75 3.26
N LYS A 302 -5.42 17.78 4.60
CA LYS A 302 -6.40 18.39 5.51
C LYS A 302 -6.64 19.87 5.18
N GLU A 303 -5.58 20.60 4.89
CA GLU A 303 -5.66 22.04 4.57
C GLU A 303 -6.46 22.30 3.29
N VAL A 304 -6.25 21.45 2.26
CA VAL A 304 -7.02 21.55 1.02
C VAL A 304 -8.47 21.18 1.27
N ALA A 305 -8.77 20.09 1.99
CA ALA A 305 -10.14 19.68 2.31
C ALA A 305 -10.94 20.76 3.03
N GLU A 306 -10.32 21.43 4.01
CA GLU A 306 -10.91 22.54 4.73
C GLU A 306 -11.13 23.75 3.81
N SER A 307 -10.15 24.09 2.96
CA SER A 307 -10.22 25.25 2.06
C SER A 307 -11.29 25.14 0.98
N ILE A 308 -11.56 23.91 0.50
CA ILE A 308 -12.63 23.67 -0.49
C ILE A 308 -14.02 23.47 0.14
N GLY A 309 -14.09 23.42 1.49
CA GLY A 309 -15.34 23.21 2.21
C GLY A 309 -15.79 21.74 2.35
N LEU A 310 -14.92 20.77 2.06
CA LEU A 310 -15.22 19.33 2.23
C LEU A 310 -15.18 18.92 3.70
N GLY A 311 -14.44 19.61 4.54
CA GLY A 311 -14.34 19.43 5.99
C GLY A 311 -13.40 18.31 6.43
N LYS A 312 -13.48 17.12 5.82
CA LYS A 312 -12.60 15.98 6.12
C LYS A 312 -11.67 15.70 4.94
N PRO A 313 -10.41 15.31 5.16
CA PRO A 313 -9.47 14.96 4.10
C PRO A 313 -9.74 13.52 3.57
N THR A 314 -10.95 13.29 3.09
CA THR A 314 -11.39 12.00 2.53
C THR A 314 -11.67 12.16 1.05
N GLY A 315 -11.19 11.21 0.26
CA GLY A 315 -11.34 11.22 -1.20
C GLY A 315 -10.00 11.24 -1.92
N ALA A 316 -10.05 11.06 -3.23
CA ALA A 316 -8.92 11.15 -4.13
C ALA A 316 -9.03 12.41 -4.98
N VAL A 317 -8.07 13.34 -4.86
CA VAL A 317 -8.02 14.53 -5.72
C VAL A 317 -7.47 14.14 -7.09
N ILE A 318 -8.12 14.60 -8.15
CA ILE A 318 -7.72 14.31 -9.53
C ILE A 318 -6.79 15.40 -10.03
N ARG A 319 -5.52 15.04 -10.25
CA ARG A 319 -4.50 15.97 -10.74
C ARG A 319 -4.53 16.14 -12.26
N SER A 320 -4.84 15.07 -12.98
CA SER A 320 -5.00 15.13 -14.44
C SER A 320 -5.99 14.08 -14.93
N VAL A 321 -6.56 14.34 -16.10
CA VAL A 321 -7.49 13.47 -16.79
C VAL A 321 -6.96 13.25 -18.22
N THR A 322 -6.83 12.00 -18.62
CA THR A 322 -6.39 11.65 -19.97
C THR A 322 -7.44 12.08 -21.00
N ALA A 323 -7.05 12.95 -21.93
CA ALA A 323 -7.95 13.45 -22.97
C ALA A 323 -8.53 12.31 -23.82
N GLY A 324 -9.85 12.33 -24.04
CA GLY A 324 -10.59 11.27 -24.75
C GLY A 324 -10.73 9.97 -23.96
N GLY A 325 -10.20 9.90 -22.72
CA GLY A 325 -10.31 8.75 -21.83
C GLY A 325 -11.71 8.55 -21.24
N ALA A 326 -11.87 7.51 -20.43
CA ALA A 326 -13.15 7.20 -19.79
C ALA A 326 -13.62 8.30 -18.84
N ALA A 327 -12.70 8.85 -18.02
CA ALA A 327 -12.99 9.93 -17.09
C ALA A 327 -13.36 11.24 -17.80
N ASP A 328 -12.64 11.60 -18.87
CA ASP A 328 -12.93 12.78 -19.69
C ASP A 328 -14.33 12.69 -20.30
N LYS A 329 -14.66 11.54 -20.89
CA LYS A 329 -16.00 11.27 -21.45
C LYS A 329 -17.12 11.29 -20.40
N ALA A 330 -16.82 10.91 -19.18
CA ALA A 330 -17.73 10.96 -18.04
C ALA A 330 -17.88 12.37 -17.45
N GLY A 331 -17.03 13.34 -17.88
CA GLY A 331 -17.04 14.70 -17.40
C GLY A 331 -16.32 14.90 -16.05
N ILE A 332 -15.38 14.03 -15.69
CA ILE A 332 -14.46 14.23 -14.57
C ILE A 332 -13.42 15.26 -15.02
N GLU A 333 -13.12 16.21 -14.14
CA GLU A 333 -12.18 17.31 -14.39
C GLU A 333 -11.00 17.24 -13.42
N GLY A 334 -9.86 17.84 -13.82
CA GLY A 334 -8.78 18.10 -12.86
C GLY A 334 -9.25 19.03 -11.75
N GLY A 335 -8.88 18.71 -10.51
CA GLY A 335 -9.37 19.42 -9.33
C GLY A 335 -10.62 18.80 -8.69
N ASP A 336 -11.26 17.82 -9.30
CA ASP A 336 -12.30 17.02 -8.65
C ASP A 336 -11.74 16.20 -7.49
N VAL A 337 -12.55 16.02 -6.46
CA VAL A 337 -12.26 15.04 -5.40
C VAL A 337 -13.25 13.89 -5.51
N ILE A 338 -12.79 12.70 -5.90
CA ILE A 338 -13.64 11.51 -5.94
C ILE A 338 -13.83 11.01 -4.51
N THR A 339 -15.09 11.03 -4.05
CA THR A 339 -15.48 10.63 -2.67
C THR A 339 -16.13 9.26 -2.62
N LYS A 340 -16.78 8.83 -3.73
CA LYS A 340 -17.31 7.46 -3.86
C LYS A 340 -17.12 6.96 -5.29
N PHE A 341 -16.89 5.66 -5.40
CA PHE A 341 -16.79 4.97 -6.69
C PHE A 341 -17.45 3.60 -6.58
N ASP A 342 -18.39 3.31 -7.48
CA ASP A 342 -19.18 2.07 -7.49
C ASP A 342 -19.83 1.76 -6.13
N GLY A 343 -20.41 2.80 -5.49
CA GLY A 343 -21.01 2.73 -4.16
C GLY A 343 -20.04 2.64 -2.98
N LYS A 344 -18.74 2.44 -3.23
CA LYS A 344 -17.70 2.35 -2.20
C LYS A 344 -17.15 3.72 -1.87
N THR A 345 -16.99 4.01 -0.58
CA THR A 345 -16.32 5.23 -0.13
C THR A 345 -14.84 5.18 -0.50
N ILE A 346 -14.33 6.29 -1.03
CA ILE A 346 -12.91 6.50 -1.33
C ILE A 346 -12.35 7.40 -0.24
N GLU A 347 -11.40 6.90 0.52
CA GLU A 347 -10.73 7.67 1.58
C GLU A 347 -9.44 8.31 1.09
N LYS A 348 -8.73 7.64 0.17
CA LYS A 348 -7.45 8.07 -0.40
C LYS A 348 -7.26 7.61 -1.84
N ALA A 349 -6.23 8.12 -2.51
CA ALA A 349 -5.93 7.84 -3.92
C ALA A 349 -5.75 6.34 -4.22
N SER A 350 -5.12 5.59 -3.32
CA SER A 350 -4.91 4.14 -3.50
C SER A 350 -6.22 3.34 -3.45
N ASP A 351 -7.22 3.80 -2.70
CA ASP A 351 -8.54 3.15 -2.69
C ASP A 351 -9.20 3.27 -4.06
N LEU A 352 -9.11 4.46 -4.68
CA LEU A 352 -9.63 4.68 -6.02
C LEU A 352 -8.93 3.77 -7.03
N ARG A 353 -7.59 3.71 -7.00
CA ARG A 353 -6.82 2.83 -7.90
C ARG A 353 -7.26 1.38 -7.75
N ARG A 354 -7.39 0.88 -6.52
CA ARG A 354 -7.79 -0.51 -6.21
C ARG A 354 -9.22 -0.81 -6.66
N VAL A 355 -10.17 0.07 -6.34
CA VAL A 355 -11.57 -0.13 -6.72
C VAL A 355 -11.71 -0.17 -8.24
N VAL A 356 -11.10 0.80 -8.94
CA VAL A 356 -11.15 0.87 -10.41
C VAL A 356 -10.47 -0.32 -11.07
N ALA A 357 -9.26 -0.71 -10.61
CA ALA A 357 -8.52 -1.84 -11.17
C ALA A 357 -9.25 -3.17 -11.01
N GLY A 358 -10.09 -3.32 -9.97
CA GLY A 358 -10.91 -4.51 -9.74
C GLY A 358 -12.16 -4.62 -10.62
N LEU A 359 -12.55 -3.56 -11.33
CA LEU A 359 -13.73 -3.56 -12.17
C LEU A 359 -13.41 -4.11 -13.57
N LYS A 360 -14.38 -4.78 -14.17
CA LYS A 360 -14.24 -5.31 -15.54
C LYS A 360 -14.31 -4.17 -16.55
N PRO A 361 -13.42 -4.13 -17.57
CA PRO A 361 -13.59 -3.23 -18.71
C PRO A 361 -14.96 -3.37 -19.36
N GLY A 362 -15.56 -2.26 -19.79
CA GLY A 362 -16.90 -2.18 -20.33
C GLY A 362 -18.01 -2.05 -19.27
N ALA A 363 -17.72 -2.30 -17.99
CA ALA A 363 -18.71 -2.10 -16.93
C ALA A 363 -19.05 -0.61 -16.76
N LYS A 364 -20.34 -0.33 -16.49
CA LYS A 364 -20.78 1.01 -16.10
C LYS A 364 -20.77 1.11 -14.58
N SER A 365 -20.19 2.18 -14.05
CA SER A 365 -20.12 2.46 -12.63
C SER A 365 -20.54 3.89 -12.33
N SER A 366 -21.00 4.12 -11.10
CA SER A 366 -21.28 5.45 -10.60
C SER A 366 -20.02 6.03 -9.94
N VAL A 367 -19.80 7.32 -10.09
CA VAL A 367 -18.74 8.05 -9.41
C VAL A 367 -19.31 9.34 -8.82
N GLN A 368 -19.07 9.55 -7.52
CA GLN A 368 -19.41 10.80 -6.86
C GLN A 368 -18.16 11.66 -6.73
N VAL A 369 -18.22 12.84 -7.29
CA VAL A 369 -17.16 13.84 -7.21
C VAL A 369 -17.62 15.02 -6.37
N TYR A 370 -16.70 15.61 -5.60
CA TYR A 370 -16.86 16.91 -4.98
C TYR A 370 -16.13 17.93 -5.85
N ARG A 371 -16.88 18.89 -6.39
CA ARG A 371 -16.41 19.90 -7.33
C ARG A 371 -16.96 21.26 -6.94
N ARG A 372 -16.09 22.24 -6.71
CA ARG A 372 -16.47 23.66 -6.44
C ARG A 372 -17.54 23.79 -5.35
N GLY A 373 -17.34 23.11 -4.22
CA GLY A 373 -18.24 23.19 -3.07
C GLY A 373 -19.50 22.32 -3.14
N ALA A 374 -19.68 21.50 -4.18
CA ALA A 374 -20.87 20.67 -4.37
C ALA A 374 -20.55 19.24 -4.79
N TYR A 375 -21.37 18.28 -4.32
CA TYR A 375 -21.31 16.89 -4.78
C TYR A 375 -22.03 16.76 -6.13
N LYS A 376 -21.45 15.95 -7.02
CA LYS A 376 -22.03 15.58 -8.31
C LYS A 376 -21.85 14.08 -8.51
N ASP A 377 -22.92 13.41 -8.95
CA ASP A 377 -22.89 12.01 -9.35
C ASP A 377 -22.77 11.94 -10.88
N LEU A 378 -21.78 11.19 -11.33
CA LEU A 378 -21.47 10.97 -12.74
C LEU A 378 -21.55 9.47 -13.04
N SER A 379 -21.77 9.12 -14.30
CA SER A 379 -21.72 7.74 -14.79
C SER A 379 -20.49 7.56 -15.66
N ILE A 380 -19.72 6.52 -15.42
CA ILE A 380 -18.49 6.23 -16.15
C ILE A 380 -18.52 4.80 -16.70
N THR A 381 -17.99 4.61 -17.91
CA THR A 381 -17.74 3.28 -18.46
C THR A 381 -16.26 2.97 -18.30
N ILE A 382 -15.96 1.86 -17.62
CA ILE A 382 -14.58 1.44 -17.32
C ILE A 382 -13.88 1.04 -18.61
N ALA A 383 -12.71 1.59 -18.86
CA ALA A 383 -11.82 1.18 -19.94
C ALA A 383 -10.88 0.04 -19.52
N GLU A 384 -10.25 -0.63 -20.46
CA GLU A 384 -9.12 -1.52 -20.18
C GLU A 384 -7.85 -0.69 -19.97
N MET A 385 -7.04 -1.07 -19.00
CA MET A 385 -5.76 -0.41 -18.74
C MET A 385 -4.80 -0.64 -19.91
N PRO A 386 -4.20 0.42 -20.49
CA PRO A 386 -3.24 0.28 -21.58
C PRO A 386 -2.04 -0.56 -21.16
N SER A 387 -1.49 -1.36 -22.09
CA SER A 387 -0.22 -2.06 -21.89
C SER A 387 0.94 -1.04 -21.87
N ASP A 388 1.99 -1.34 -21.09
CA ASP A 388 3.12 -0.42 -20.85
C ASP A 388 3.86 0.04 -22.13
N LYS A 389 3.66 -0.66 -23.24
CA LYS A 389 4.21 -0.28 -24.57
C LYS A 389 3.51 0.95 -25.19
N GLN A 390 2.31 1.32 -24.76
CA GLN A 390 1.52 2.41 -25.33
C GLN A 390 1.59 3.73 -24.52
N ALA A 391 2.21 3.74 -23.35
CA ALA A 391 2.17 4.89 -22.42
C ALA A 391 3.24 5.98 -22.69
N ARG A 392 4.16 5.80 -23.65
CA ARG A 392 5.35 6.67 -23.83
C ARG A 392 5.26 7.70 -24.97
N ALA A 393 4.09 8.01 -25.53
CA ALA A 393 3.98 8.98 -26.64
C ALA A 393 3.19 10.23 -26.19
N GLY A 394 3.89 11.34 -26.01
CA GLY A 394 3.36 12.70 -26.15
C GLY A 394 3.50 13.61 -24.94
N SER A 395 4.38 14.62 -25.07
CA SER A 395 4.15 16.03 -24.70
C SER A 395 5.41 16.86 -24.96
N GLU A 396 5.31 17.88 -25.76
CA GLU A 396 6.23 19.02 -25.78
C GLU A 396 5.44 20.35 -25.85
N PRO A 397 5.96 21.46 -25.27
CA PRO A 397 5.23 22.72 -25.10
C PRO A 397 5.76 23.84 -25.99
N ASP A 398 4.93 24.84 -26.32
CA ASP A 398 5.42 26.20 -26.70
C ASP A 398 4.43 27.37 -26.52
N ALA A 399 4.97 28.51 -26.12
CA ALA A 399 4.88 29.91 -26.54
C ALA A 399 4.05 30.95 -25.75
N LYS A 400 4.63 32.15 -25.63
CA LYS A 400 4.44 33.32 -24.75
C LYS A 400 3.44 34.39 -25.22
N ALA A 401 2.84 35.12 -24.29
CA ALA A 401 2.14 36.40 -24.48
C ALA A 401 2.22 37.32 -23.22
N ALA A 402 2.02 38.64 -23.38
CA ALA A 402 2.42 39.72 -22.46
C ALA A 402 1.50 40.01 -21.26
N PRO A 403 2.01 40.66 -20.16
CA PRO A 403 1.39 40.63 -18.82
C PRO A 403 0.67 41.92 -18.35
N SER A 404 -0.24 41.75 -17.35
CA SER A 404 -0.79 42.80 -16.50
C SER A 404 -0.74 42.41 -15.00
N SER A 405 -0.43 43.35 -14.10
CA SER A 405 -0.06 43.08 -12.71
C SER A 405 -1.16 43.27 -11.68
N THR A 406 -1.19 42.38 -10.65
CA THR A 406 -2.01 42.54 -9.42
C THR A 406 -1.06 42.60 -8.21
N ALA A 407 -0.79 43.80 -7.71
CA ALA A 407 0.33 44.10 -6.82
C ALA A 407 0.21 43.48 -5.38
N ALA A 408 -0.99 43.27 -4.84
CA ALA A 408 -1.19 42.93 -3.42
C ALA A 408 -0.73 41.52 -3.03
N LEU A 409 -0.77 40.52 -3.95
CA LEU A 409 -0.33 39.15 -3.71
C LEU A 409 0.96 38.79 -4.44
N GLY A 410 1.53 39.74 -5.20
CA GLY A 410 2.70 39.48 -6.03
C GLY A 410 2.40 38.70 -7.30
N LEU A 411 1.17 38.78 -7.82
CA LEU A 411 0.75 38.10 -9.05
C LEU A 411 0.70 39.09 -10.22
N GLN A 412 1.28 38.67 -11.34
CA GLN A 412 1.06 39.28 -12.65
C GLN A 412 0.25 38.27 -13.47
N ILE A 413 -0.89 38.69 -14.00
CA ILE A 413 -1.82 37.82 -14.70
C ILE A 413 -2.31 38.45 -16.00
N SER A 414 -2.66 37.60 -16.96
CA SER A 414 -3.25 37.98 -18.23
C SER A 414 -4.43 37.09 -18.61
N GLU A 415 -5.20 37.55 -19.62
CA GLU A 415 -6.22 36.72 -20.23
C GLU A 415 -5.59 35.59 -21.03
N ILE A 416 -6.19 34.41 -20.97
CA ILE A 416 -5.80 33.28 -21.83
C ILE A 416 -6.41 33.54 -23.22
N PRO A 417 -5.60 33.56 -24.30
CA PRO A 417 -6.13 33.70 -25.66
C PRO A 417 -7.16 32.62 -25.99
N GLU A 418 -8.22 32.98 -26.71
CA GLU A 418 -9.28 32.01 -27.06
C GLU A 418 -8.79 30.82 -27.89
N ALA A 419 -7.74 31.00 -28.70
CA ALA A 419 -7.09 29.91 -29.40
C ALA A 419 -6.47 28.89 -28.42
N GLN A 420 -5.77 29.39 -27.40
CA GLN A 420 -5.13 28.58 -26.36
C GLN A 420 -6.18 27.93 -25.44
N LYS A 421 -7.27 28.61 -25.11
CA LYS A 421 -8.40 27.98 -24.37
C LYS A 421 -8.97 26.79 -25.12
N LYS A 422 -9.16 26.90 -26.45
CA LYS A 422 -9.65 25.82 -27.28
C LYS A 422 -8.66 24.66 -27.37
N GLU A 423 -7.40 24.94 -27.57
CA GLU A 423 -6.30 23.96 -27.62
C GLU A 423 -6.20 23.18 -26.30
N LEU A 424 -6.17 23.90 -25.17
CA LEU A 424 -6.11 23.31 -23.83
C LEU A 424 -7.45 22.81 -23.30
N LYS A 425 -8.53 22.91 -24.12
CA LYS A 425 -9.92 22.55 -23.75
C LYS A 425 -10.40 23.20 -22.45
N LEU A 426 -9.99 24.44 -22.20
CA LEU A 426 -10.36 25.20 -21.03
C LEU A 426 -11.66 25.98 -21.28
N ARG A 427 -12.55 25.94 -20.30
CA ARG A 427 -13.79 26.77 -20.32
C ARG A 427 -13.54 28.16 -19.77
N ALA A 428 -12.58 28.27 -18.82
CA ALA A 428 -12.26 29.48 -18.10
C ALA A 428 -10.82 29.43 -17.62
N GLY A 429 -10.27 30.56 -17.14
CA GLY A 429 -8.96 30.64 -16.55
C GLY A 429 -8.29 32.00 -16.83
N VAL A 430 -7.29 32.32 -16.03
CA VAL A 430 -6.33 33.40 -16.25
C VAL A 430 -4.92 32.86 -16.16
N ARG A 431 -3.99 33.44 -16.93
CA ARG A 431 -2.59 32.99 -16.96
C ARG A 431 -1.76 33.83 -15.99
N VAL A 432 -0.85 33.16 -15.30
CA VAL A 432 0.20 33.77 -14.48
C VAL A 432 1.37 34.14 -15.37
N ASP A 433 1.69 35.40 -15.48
CA ASP A 433 2.82 35.95 -16.24
C ASP A 433 4.02 36.22 -15.32
N GLY A 434 3.78 36.27 -14.00
CA GLY A 434 4.84 36.39 -13.01
C GLY A 434 4.29 36.22 -11.60
N ALA A 435 5.09 35.66 -10.73
CA ALA A 435 4.78 35.45 -9.32
C ALA A 435 5.92 35.94 -8.44
N SER A 436 5.59 36.72 -7.40
CA SER A 436 6.53 37.23 -6.39
C SER A 436 5.86 37.18 -5.01
N GLY A 437 6.58 37.51 -3.95
CA GLY A 437 6.02 37.63 -2.61
C GLY A 437 5.24 36.40 -2.13
N VAL A 438 3.96 36.58 -1.81
CA VAL A 438 3.07 35.50 -1.30
C VAL A 438 2.80 34.46 -2.35
N ALA A 439 2.57 34.84 -3.59
CA ALA A 439 2.29 33.92 -4.70
C ALA A 439 3.47 33.02 -5.00
N ALA A 440 4.69 33.53 -5.05
CA ALA A 440 5.89 32.74 -5.26
C ALA A 440 6.14 31.77 -4.10
N ARG A 441 5.94 32.20 -2.84
CA ARG A 441 6.07 31.32 -1.67
C ARG A 441 5.03 30.20 -1.67
N ALA A 442 3.84 30.43 -2.22
CA ALA A 442 2.82 29.41 -2.39
C ALA A 442 3.09 28.46 -3.57
N GLY A 443 4.15 28.71 -4.34
CA GLY A 443 4.58 27.81 -5.42
C GLY A 443 4.01 28.17 -6.79
N LEU A 444 3.36 29.33 -6.97
CA LEU A 444 2.94 29.83 -8.28
C LEU A 444 4.16 30.26 -9.11
N ARG A 445 4.07 30.02 -10.41
CA ARG A 445 5.13 30.33 -11.38
C ARG A 445 4.54 30.93 -12.64
N GLU A 446 5.40 31.57 -13.43
CA GLU A 446 5.07 32.00 -14.79
C GLU A 446 4.59 30.79 -15.62
N GLY A 447 3.54 30.97 -16.39
CA GLY A 447 2.91 29.94 -17.22
C GLY A 447 1.77 29.16 -16.54
N ASP A 448 1.62 29.27 -15.22
CA ASP A 448 0.50 28.65 -14.51
C ASP A 448 -0.86 29.24 -14.98
N LEU A 449 -1.88 28.39 -15.05
CA LEU A 449 -3.24 28.78 -15.37
C LEU A 449 -4.12 28.66 -14.12
N ILE A 450 -4.65 29.76 -13.63
CA ILE A 450 -5.56 29.77 -12.49
C ILE A 450 -6.99 29.58 -13.02
N LEU A 451 -7.62 28.47 -12.66
CA LEU A 451 -8.94 28.06 -13.12
C LEU A 451 -10.06 28.52 -12.20
N SER A 452 -9.80 28.55 -10.88
CA SER A 452 -10.78 29.03 -9.89
C SER A 452 -10.10 29.67 -8.68
N VAL A 453 -10.85 30.52 -7.99
CA VAL A 453 -10.50 31.15 -6.72
C VAL A 453 -11.63 30.84 -5.74
N ASP A 454 -11.29 30.21 -4.62
CA ASP A 454 -12.22 29.86 -3.53
C ASP A 454 -13.52 29.21 -4.05
N ASN A 455 -13.39 28.14 -4.83
CA ASN A 455 -14.46 27.38 -5.50
C ASN A 455 -15.22 28.15 -6.61
N VAL A 456 -14.87 29.39 -6.90
CA VAL A 456 -15.49 30.18 -7.98
C VAL A 456 -14.60 30.14 -9.21
N GLU A 457 -15.17 29.66 -10.32
CA GLU A 457 -14.50 29.66 -11.64
C GLU A 457 -14.22 31.07 -12.09
N VAL A 458 -13.02 31.32 -12.61
CA VAL A 458 -12.62 32.63 -13.11
C VAL A 458 -12.39 32.58 -14.61
N SER A 459 -13.17 33.38 -15.36
CA SER A 459 -13.11 33.42 -16.82
C SER A 459 -12.34 34.63 -17.37
N SER A 460 -12.03 35.60 -16.51
CA SER A 460 -11.33 36.80 -16.89
C SER A 460 -10.50 37.38 -15.74
N VAL A 461 -9.50 38.19 -16.07
CA VAL A 461 -8.68 38.97 -15.11
C VAL A 461 -9.56 39.84 -14.20
N LYS A 462 -10.57 40.48 -14.77
CA LYS A 462 -11.52 41.30 -14.03
C LYS A 462 -12.30 40.51 -12.98
N GLN A 463 -12.75 39.29 -13.35
CA GLN A 463 -13.45 38.40 -12.41
C GLN A 463 -12.52 37.88 -11.33
N PHE A 464 -11.30 37.52 -11.68
CA PHE A 464 -10.26 37.10 -10.72
C PHE A 464 -10.02 38.19 -9.67
N GLN A 465 -9.80 39.44 -10.11
CA GLN A 465 -9.60 40.59 -9.21
C GLN A 465 -10.81 40.84 -8.32
N ALA A 466 -12.03 40.76 -8.87
CA ALA A 466 -13.26 40.93 -8.10
C ALA A 466 -13.45 39.81 -7.04
N GLN A 467 -13.02 38.60 -7.30
CA GLN A 467 -13.05 37.53 -6.31
C GLN A 467 -11.98 37.72 -5.22
N LEU A 468 -10.77 38.10 -5.57
CA LEU A 468 -9.73 38.43 -4.60
C LEU A 468 -10.13 39.57 -3.66
N ALA A 469 -10.79 40.62 -4.18
CA ALA A 469 -11.27 41.71 -3.37
C ALA A 469 -12.29 41.27 -2.30
N LYS A 470 -13.13 40.27 -2.58
CA LYS A 470 -14.05 39.68 -1.59
C LYS A 470 -13.33 38.89 -0.49
N LEU A 471 -12.14 38.43 -0.78
CA LEU A 471 -11.34 37.54 0.09
C LEU A 471 -10.19 38.31 0.79
N GLU A 472 -10.24 39.62 0.80
CA GLU A 472 -9.19 40.50 1.37
C GLU A 472 -8.90 40.16 2.85
N LYS A 473 -9.91 39.69 3.61
CA LYS A 473 -9.81 39.31 5.03
C LYS A 473 -9.65 37.79 5.24
N ALA A 474 -9.56 37.02 4.18
CA ALA A 474 -9.45 35.57 4.29
C ALA A 474 -8.03 35.17 4.73
N LYS A 475 -7.93 34.30 5.73
CA LYS A 475 -6.65 33.76 6.20
C LYS A 475 -5.96 32.90 5.16
N VAL A 476 -6.75 32.23 4.34
CA VAL A 476 -6.28 31.32 3.27
C VAL A 476 -7.19 31.50 2.06
N ILE A 477 -6.60 31.68 0.89
CA ILE A 477 -7.29 31.73 -0.40
C ILE A 477 -6.90 30.49 -1.18
N ASN A 478 -7.87 29.70 -1.57
CA ASN A 478 -7.67 28.50 -2.35
C ASN A 478 -7.71 28.81 -3.85
N LEU A 479 -6.67 28.40 -4.58
CA LEU A 479 -6.61 28.48 -6.03
C LEU A 479 -6.56 27.06 -6.62
N VAL A 480 -7.32 26.81 -7.67
CA VAL A 480 -7.13 25.67 -8.55
C VAL A 480 -6.25 26.11 -9.70
N VAL A 481 -5.07 25.52 -9.79
CA VAL A 481 -4.02 25.90 -10.74
C VAL A 481 -3.69 24.72 -11.63
N ARG A 482 -3.66 24.98 -12.94
CA ARG A 482 -3.15 24.03 -13.94
C ARG A 482 -1.77 24.45 -14.38
N ARG A 483 -0.82 23.54 -14.29
CA ARG A 483 0.53 23.65 -14.86
C ARG A 483 0.72 22.49 -15.82
N ASP A 484 0.92 22.79 -17.09
CA ASP A 484 0.91 21.79 -18.17
C ASP A 484 -0.43 20.99 -18.13
N ASP A 485 -0.37 19.69 -17.91
CA ASP A 485 -1.55 18.84 -17.78
C ASP A 485 -1.93 18.49 -16.32
N VAL A 486 -1.20 19.04 -15.36
CA VAL A 486 -1.41 18.75 -13.93
C VAL A 486 -2.17 19.89 -13.25
N VAL A 487 -3.28 19.56 -12.63
CA VAL A 487 -4.07 20.46 -11.80
C VAL A 487 -3.72 20.23 -10.32
N SER A 488 -3.52 21.32 -9.58
CA SER A 488 -3.20 21.29 -8.16
C SER A 488 -3.94 22.40 -7.41
N PHE A 489 -4.12 22.21 -6.11
CA PHE A 489 -4.59 23.25 -5.22
C PHE A 489 -3.40 24.05 -4.68
N VAL A 490 -3.46 25.35 -4.79
CA VAL A 490 -2.45 26.28 -4.25
C VAL A 490 -3.11 27.17 -3.20
N LEU A 491 -2.59 27.12 -1.98
CA LEU A 491 -3.13 27.90 -0.86
C LEU A 491 -2.31 29.17 -0.67
N LEU A 492 -2.90 30.33 -0.99
CA LEU A 492 -2.31 31.63 -0.69
C LEU A 492 -2.65 32.02 0.76
N ARG A 493 -1.63 32.45 1.49
CA ARG A 493 -1.78 33.01 2.85
C ARG A 493 -1.37 34.48 2.81
N PRO A 494 -2.33 35.42 2.61
CA PRO A 494 -2.03 36.85 2.62
C PRO A 494 -1.38 37.23 3.96
N VAL A 495 -0.34 38.09 3.90
CA VAL A 495 0.25 38.67 5.10
C VAL A 495 -0.56 39.96 5.39
N HIS A 496 -1.29 39.96 6.48
CA HIS A 496 -2.03 41.13 6.96
C HIS A 496 -1.15 42.01 7.85
#